data_3fa4de84b9e2e582a5f66554c69b35a0
#
_entry.id   3fa4de84b9e2e582a5f66554c69b35a0
#
_cell.length_a   1.000
_cell.length_b   1.000
_cell.length_c   1.000
_cell.angle_alpha   90.00
_cell.angle_beta   90.00
_cell.angle_gamma   90.00
#
_symmetry.space_group_name_H-M   'P 1'
#
loop_
_entity.id
_entity.type
_entity.pdbx_description
1 polymer ?
#
loop_
_entity_poly.entity_id
_entity_poly.type
_entity_poly.pdbx_seq_one_letter_code
_entity_poly.pdbx_strand_id
1 'polypeptide(L)'
;EFQDMLPSAYDEIHGKCSDVTQECSMYYEMFAEMIFGWIRMVNDIATFLSYASAFVNLFLERLKYHNPEAYASAYYDFMTNRQVQLEIEKAIPHGLPLINQTHEVGLEFVTMTEQDESQSFCIAERFVFTNLFSFLQVDLYRGLMIGHAPKKCQNCGKYFLLEKGYHVSYCTNIAPGETTRT
;
A
#
# COMPACT_ATOMS: atom_id res chain seq x y z
N GLU A 1 -12.42 21.05 4.46
CA GLU A 1 -13.52 21.15 5.47
C GLU A 1 -13.15 20.45 6.79
N PHE A 2 -12.67 19.21 6.82
CA PHE A 2 -12.32 18.54 8.08
C PHE A 2 -11.02 19.07 8.70
N GLN A 3 -10.05 19.47 7.89
CA GLN A 3 -8.80 20.08 8.34
C GLN A 3 -9.00 21.50 8.89
N ASP A 4 -10.01 22.22 8.42
CA ASP A 4 -10.31 23.57 8.87
C ASP A 4 -11.09 23.59 10.20
N MET A 5 -11.77 22.49 10.54
CA MET A 5 -12.52 22.35 11.81
C MET A 5 -11.63 22.00 13.01
N LEU A 6 -10.51 21.33 12.80
CA LEU A 6 -9.61 20.88 13.87
C LEU A 6 -9.01 22.05 14.69
N PRO A 7 -8.53 23.16 14.07
CA PRO A 7 -8.03 24.30 14.84
C PRO A 7 -9.10 24.97 15.70
N SER A 8 -10.31 25.15 15.20
CA SER A 8 -11.39 25.79 15.94
C SER A 8 -11.89 24.94 17.11
N ALA A 9 -11.97 23.62 16.94
CA ALA A 9 -12.27 22.70 18.03
C ALA A 9 -11.15 22.67 19.09
N TYR A 10 -9.90 22.78 18.67
CA TYR A 10 -8.75 22.91 19.54
C TYR A 10 -8.84 24.17 20.41
N ASP A 11 -9.09 25.33 19.80
CA ASP A 11 -9.20 26.62 20.47
C ASP A 11 -10.40 26.67 21.44
N GLU A 12 -11.51 26.02 21.06
CA GLU A 12 -12.70 25.93 21.91
C GLU A 12 -12.47 25.04 23.14
N ILE A 13 -11.78 23.92 22.98
CA ILE A 13 -11.43 23.03 24.10
C ILE A 13 -10.38 23.69 25.00
N HIS A 14 -9.37 24.35 24.44
CA HIS A 14 -8.35 25.07 25.20
C HIS A 14 -8.91 26.28 25.92
N GLY A 15 -9.83 27.03 25.31
CA GLY A 15 -10.48 28.20 25.94
C GLY A 15 -11.41 27.84 27.10
N LYS A 16 -11.97 26.61 27.10
CA LYS A 16 -12.82 26.09 28.18
C LYS A 16 -12.06 25.39 29.30
N CYS A 17 -10.81 25.02 29.07
CA CYS A 17 -9.98 24.22 30.00
C CYS A 17 -8.73 24.98 30.43
N SER A 18 -8.86 26.22 30.93
CA SER A 18 -7.71 26.96 31.49
C SER A 18 -7.05 26.26 32.70
N ASP A 19 -7.74 25.30 33.31
CA ASP A 19 -7.25 24.48 34.44
C ASP A 19 -6.95 23.05 34.04
N VAL A 20 -6.65 22.80 32.73
CA VAL A 20 -6.27 21.44 32.27
C VAL A 20 -4.98 21.03 32.93
N THR A 21 -5.03 19.99 33.74
CA THR A 21 -3.84 19.37 34.31
C THR A 21 -2.91 18.83 33.19
N GLN A 22 -1.61 18.74 33.44
CA GLN A 22 -0.60 18.27 32.50
C GLN A 22 -0.98 16.91 31.88
N GLU A 23 -1.73 16.07 32.60
CA GLU A 23 -2.26 14.80 32.13
C GLU A 23 -3.25 14.94 30.98
N CYS A 24 -4.19 15.90 31.05
CA CYS A 24 -5.16 16.13 29.98
C CYS A 24 -4.46 16.61 28.70
N SER A 25 -3.42 17.44 28.80
CA SER A 25 -2.61 17.87 27.65
C SER A 25 -1.94 16.68 26.98
N MET A 26 -1.36 15.75 27.75
CA MET A 26 -0.72 14.56 27.24
C MET A 26 -1.70 13.64 26.49
N TYR A 27 -2.90 13.40 27.04
CA TYR A 27 -3.93 12.61 26.36
C TYR A 27 -4.41 13.25 25.05
N TYR A 28 -4.52 14.58 25.05
CA TYR A 28 -4.88 15.31 23.83
C TYR A 28 -3.81 15.18 22.74
N GLU A 29 -2.54 15.35 23.09
CA GLU A 29 -1.43 15.17 22.14
C GLU A 29 -1.39 13.74 21.58
N MET A 30 -1.51 12.72 22.43
CA MET A 30 -1.59 11.32 22.00
C MET A 30 -2.77 11.09 21.04
N PHE A 31 -3.94 11.65 21.34
CA PHE A 31 -5.11 11.51 20.47
C PHE A 31 -4.93 12.22 19.13
N ALA A 32 -4.36 13.42 19.14
CA ALA A 32 -4.05 14.16 17.93
C ALA A 32 -3.05 13.42 17.05
N GLU A 33 -1.95 12.88 17.62
CA GLU A 33 -0.97 12.07 16.91
C GLU A 33 -1.60 10.80 16.30
N MET A 34 -2.49 10.15 17.02
CA MET A 34 -3.23 8.99 16.52
C MET A 34 -4.07 9.35 15.30
N ILE A 35 -4.84 10.45 15.35
CA ILE A 35 -5.66 10.92 14.23
C ILE A 35 -4.79 11.28 13.01
N PHE A 36 -3.71 12.03 13.23
CA PHE A 36 -2.77 12.35 12.15
C PHE A 36 -2.09 11.10 11.57
N GLY A 37 -1.83 10.10 12.41
CA GLY A 37 -1.37 8.79 11.96
C GLY A 37 -2.35 8.11 10.99
N TRP A 38 -3.63 8.11 11.33
CA TRP A 38 -4.68 7.54 10.49
C TRP A 38 -4.84 8.30 9.17
N ILE A 39 -4.81 9.64 9.20
CA ILE A 39 -4.87 10.46 7.99
C ILE A 39 -3.68 10.12 7.06
N ARG A 40 -2.47 10.00 7.61
CA ARG A 40 -1.30 9.58 6.83
C ARG A 40 -1.48 8.21 6.20
N MET A 41 -1.98 7.22 6.95
CA MET A 41 -2.24 5.88 6.43
C MET A 41 -3.27 5.88 5.28
N VAL A 42 -4.34 6.66 5.40
CA VAL A 42 -5.35 6.80 4.32
C VAL A 42 -4.72 7.43 3.07
N ASN A 43 -3.89 8.46 3.24
CA ASN A 43 -3.17 9.08 2.13
C ASN A 43 -2.17 8.12 1.48
N ASP A 44 -1.44 7.33 2.27
CA ASP A 44 -0.51 6.31 1.76
C ASP A 44 -1.24 5.26 0.92
N ILE A 45 -2.41 4.79 1.38
CA ILE A 45 -3.25 3.84 0.64
C ILE A 45 -3.73 4.46 -0.67
N ALA A 46 -4.25 5.69 -0.64
CA ALA A 46 -4.76 6.37 -1.84
C ALA A 46 -3.63 6.59 -2.87
N THR A 47 -2.46 6.99 -2.41
CA THR A 47 -1.25 7.15 -3.22
C THR A 47 -0.82 5.84 -3.85
N PHE A 48 -0.77 4.76 -3.05
CA PHE A 48 -0.42 3.43 -3.53
C PHE A 48 -1.43 2.91 -4.56
N LEU A 49 -2.72 3.08 -4.33
CA LEU A 49 -3.75 2.65 -5.27
C LEU A 49 -3.64 3.37 -6.63
N SER A 50 -3.36 4.67 -6.62
CA SER A 50 -3.12 5.45 -7.84
C SER A 50 -1.90 4.94 -8.59
N TYR A 51 -0.79 4.73 -7.87
CA TYR A 51 0.46 4.21 -8.41
C TYR A 51 0.30 2.78 -8.97
N ALA A 52 -0.22 1.86 -8.18
CA ALA A 52 -0.40 0.47 -8.55
C ALA A 52 -1.40 0.31 -9.71
N SER A 53 -2.49 1.07 -9.70
CA SER A 53 -3.45 1.05 -10.80
C SER A 53 -2.84 1.51 -12.12
N ALA A 54 -2.04 2.58 -12.10
CA ALA A 54 -1.34 3.04 -13.30
C ALA A 54 -0.35 1.98 -13.81
N PHE A 55 0.45 1.40 -12.92
CA PHE A 55 1.40 0.36 -13.28
C PHE A 55 0.71 -0.88 -13.86
N VAL A 56 -0.32 -1.39 -13.19
CA VAL A 56 -1.06 -2.58 -13.62
C VAL A 56 -1.76 -2.33 -14.96
N ASN A 57 -2.55 -1.26 -15.07
CA ASN A 57 -3.38 -1.02 -16.26
C ASN A 57 -2.57 -0.63 -17.48
N LEU A 58 -1.49 0.12 -17.32
CA LEU A 58 -0.74 0.65 -18.46
C LEU A 58 0.42 -0.25 -18.90
N PHE A 59 0.94 -1.08 -17.99
CA PHE A 59 2.14 -1.89 -18.24
C PHE A 59 1.90 -3.38 -18.07
N LEU A 60 1.35 -3.84 -16.94
CA LEU A 60 1.21 -5.28 -16.68
C LEU A 60 0.10 -5.93 -17.53
N GLU A 61 -1.07 -5.29 -17.70
CA GLU A 61 -2.17 -5.85 -18.50
C GLU A 61 -1.82 -5.98 -20.00
N ARG A 62 -0.85 -5.22 -20.48
CA ARG A 62 -0.40 -5.25 -21.88
C ARG A 62 0.64 -6.32 -22.17
N LEU A 63 1.14 -6.98 -21.15
CA LEU A 63 2.17 -8.01 -21.33
C LEU A 63 1.59 -9.23 -22.05
N LYS A 64 2.33 -9.68 -23.04
CA LYS A 64 2.03 -10.93 -23.76
C LYS A 64 2.38 -12.17 -22.92
N TYR A 65 3.44 -12.05 -22.11
CA TYR A 65 3.90 -13.10 -21.22
C TYR A 65 3.89 -12.58 -19.78
N HIS A 66 3.45 -13.42 -18.85
CA HIS A 66 3.36 -13.11 -17.43
C HIS A 66 4.39 -13.94 -16.66
N ASN A 67 5.61 -13.46 -16.63
CA ASN A 67 6.73 -14.07 -15.90
C ASN A 67 7.61 -12.97 -15.27
N PRO A 68 8.51 -13.30 -14.33
CA PRO A 68 9.32 -12.32 -13.64
C PRO A 68 10.14 -11.40 -14.56
N GLU A 69 10.67 -11.92 -15.68
CA GLU A 69 11.45 -11.11 -16.62
C GLU A 69 10.57 -10.07 -17.33
N ALA A 70 9.36 -10.46 -17.75
CA ALA A 70 8.41 -9.52 -18.37
C ALA A 70 7.95 -8.45 -17.36
N TYR A 71 7.76 -8.81 -16.09
CA TYR A 71 7.42 -7.86 -15.04
C TYR A 71 8.57 -6.89 -14.77
N ALA A 72 9.82 -7.36 -14.78
CA ALA A 72 11.00 -6.50 -14.63
C ALA A 72 11.12 -5.50 -15.79
N SER A 73 10.86 -5.94 -17.03
CA SER A 73 10.83 -5.04 -18.20
C SER A 73 9.72 -4.01 -18.08
N ALA A 74 8.50 -4.43 -17.72
CA ALA A 74 7.37 -3.52 -17.51
C ALA A 74 7.64 -2.50 -16.39
N TYR A 75 8.30 -2.93 -15.32
CA TYR A 75 8.70 -2.04 -14.24
C TYR A 75 9.73 -1.01 -14.70
N TYR A 76 10.75 -1.44 -15.46
CA TYR A 76 11.73 -0.53 -16.04
C TYR A 76 11.07 0.52 -16.94
N ASP A 77 10.17 0.10 -17.84
CA ASP A 77 9.45 1.01 -18.73
C ASP A 77 8.56 1.98 -17.95
N PHE A 78 7.90 1.51 -16.90
CA PHE A 78 7.10 2.34 -16.01
C PHE A 78 7.96 3.40 -15.30
N MET A 79 9.09 3.02 -14.71
CA MET A 79 9.96 3.92 -13.98
C MET A 79 10.66 4.94 -14.87
N THR A 80 10.93 4.61 -16.12
CA THR A 80 11.57 5.50 -17.10
C THR A 80 10.59 6.37 -17.89
N ASN A 81 9.28 6.07 -17.84
CA ASN A 81 8.26 6.82 -18.55
C ASN A 81 7.88 8.10 -17.81
N ARG A 82 8.60 9.19 -18.12
CA ARG A 82 8.42 10.50 -17.49
C ARG A 82 6.99 11.02 -17.58
N GLN A 83 6.30 10.77 -18.67
CA GLN A 83 4.92 11.25 -18.85
C GLN A 83 3.95 10.58 -17.87
N VAL A 84 4.07 9.27 -17.71
CA VAL A 84 3.23 8.51 -16.77
C VAL A 84 3.53 8.94 -15.34
N GLN A 85 4.80 9.14 -14.98
CA GLN A 85 5.18 9.61 -13.65
C GLN A 85 4.56 10.99 -13.34
N LEU A 86 4.59 11.93 -14.29
CA LEU A 86 3.96 13.25 -14.14
C LEU A 86 2.44 13.17 -13.97
N GLU A 87 1.76 12.27 -14.68
CA GLU A 87 0.30 12.09 -14.54
C GLU A 87 -0.07 11.48 -13.18
N ILE A 88 0.73 10.54 -12.68
CA ILE A 88 0.55 9.99 -11.33
C ILE A 88 0.79 11.07 -10.27
N GLU A 89 1.87 11.85 -10.38
CA GLU A 89 2.17 12.95 -9.45
C GLU A 89 1.03 13.98 -9.37
N LYS A 90 0.38 14.29 -10.50
CA LYS A 90 -0.79 15.19 -10.53
C LYS A 90 -2.04 14.57 -9.87
N ALA A 91 -2.21 13.26 -9.95
CA ALA A 91 -3.35 12.56 -9.39
C ALA A 91 -3.24 12.35 -7.87
N ILE A 92 -2.04 12.49 -7.30
CA ILE A 92 -1.81 12.31 -5.87
C ILE A 92 -2.16 13.59 -5.12
N PRO A 93 -3.04 13.53 -4.12
CA PRO A 93 -3.30 14.66 -3.24
C PRO A 93 -2.00 15.10 -2.55
N HIS A 94 -1.67 16.39 -2.63
CA HIS A 94 -0.51 17.02 -1.97
C HIS A 94 0.87 16.89 -2.62
N GLY A 95 0.97 16.50 -3.90
CA GLY A 95 2.19 16.72 -4.69
C GLY A 95 3.46 16.05 -4.16
N LEU A 96 3.35 14.91 -3.49
CA LEU A 96 4.51 14.16 -3.05
C LEU A 96 5.21 13.54 -4.26
N PRO A 97 6.49 13.89 -4.54
CA PRO A 97 7.21 13.32 -5.67
C PRO A 97 7.45 11.83 -5.46
N LEU A 98 6.78 10.97 -6.23
CA LEU A 98 6.94 9.51 -6.17
C LEU A 98 8.33 9.03 -6.58
N ILE A 99 8.99 9.79 -7.46
CA ILE A 99 10.21 9.36 -8.16
C ILE A 99 11.44 9.39 -7.25
N ASN A 100 11.43 10.18 -6.16
CA ASN A 100 12.58 10.39 -5.28
C ASN A 100 12.36 9.97 -3.83
N GLN A 101 11.30 9.24 -3.52
CA GLN A 101 11.17 8.66 -2.19
C GLN A 101 12.14 7.48 -2.10
N THR A 102 13.30 7.75 -1.52
CA THR A 102 14.15 6.68 -0.99
C THR A 102 13.33 5.99 0.09
N HIS A 103 12.80 4.81 -0.23
CA HIS A 103 12.10 4.00 0.75
C HIS A 103 13.15 3.45 1.70
N GLU A 104 13.25 4.03 2.88
CA GLU A 104 14.05 3.44 3.94
C GLU A 104 13.34 2.20 4.46
N VAL A 105 13.83 1.06 4.00
CA VAL A 105 13.41 -0.24 4.49
C VAL A 105 14.54 -0.78 5.37
N GLY A 106 14.28 -0.83 6.67
CA GLY A 106 15.18 -1.51 7.60
C GLY A 106 15.07 -3.03 7.43
N LEU A 107 16.19 -3.73 7.34
CA LEU A 107 16.26 -5.18 7.41
C LEU A 107 16.99 -5.59 8.69
N GLU A 108 16.34 -6.39 9.49
CA GLU A 108 16.90 -6.94 10.72
C GLU A 108 16.76 -8.47 10.71
N PHE A 109 17.74 -9.16 11.30
CA PHE A 109 17.64 -10.59 11.55
C PHE A 109 17.23 -10.81 13.01
N VAL A 110 16.12 -11.51 13.21
CA VAL A 110 15.56 -11.79 14.53
C VAL A 110 15.38 -13.28 14.73
N THR A 111 15.46 -13.72 15.97
CA THR A 111 15.11 -15.11 16.32
C THR A 111 13.61 -15.19 16.59
N MET A 112 12.95 -16.16 15.97
CA MET A 112 11.55 -16.48 16.22
C MET A 112 11.45 -17.92 16.74
N THR A 113 10.48 -18.16 17.62
CA THR A 113 10.08 -19.52 18.01
C THR A 113 9.01 -19.99 17.06
N GLU A 114 9.20 -21.15 16.43
CA GLU A 114 8.13 -21.83 15.74
C GLU A 114 7.05 -22.23 16.76
N GLN A 115 5.79 -22.00 16.41
CA GLN A 115 4.64 -22.34 17.29
C GLN A 115 4.35 -23.84 17.35
N ASP A 116 5.32 -24.67 17.02
CA ASP A 116 5.22 -26.11 17.12
C ASP A 116 5.63 -26.59 18.51
N GLU A 117 5.15 -27.76 18.92
CA GLU A 117 5.41 -28.37 20.25
C GLU A 117 6.92 -28.58 20.56
N SER A 118 7.79 -28.42 19.55
CA SER A 118 9.23 -28.63 19.63
C SER A 118 10.05 -27.45 20.18
N GLN A 119 9.45 -26.26 20.37
CA GLN A 119 10.16 -25.02 20.75
C GLN A 119 11.42 -24.75 19.92
N SER A 120 11.38 -25.05 18.61
CA SER A 120 12.50 -24.78 17.73
C SER A 120 12.64 -23.27 17.46
N PHE A 121 13.90 -22.81 17.35
CA PHE A 121 14.22 -21.43 17.00
C PHE A 121 14.64 -21.36 15.53
N CYS A 122 14.13 -20.37 14.82
CA CYS A 122 14.59 -20.04 13.47
C CYS A 122 15.08 -18.59 13.41
N ILE A 123 15.95 -18.31 12.45
CA ILE A 123 16.32 -16.94 12.10
C ILE A 123 15.31 -16.46 11.06
N ALA A 124 14.68 -15.32 11.34
CA ALA A 124 13.72 -14.68 10.44
C ALA A 124 14.20 -13.27 10.05
N GLU A 125 13.84 -12.86 8.85
CA GLU A 125 14.01 -11.49 8.39
C GLU A 125 12.84 -10.64 8.88
N ARG A 126 13.15 -9.52 9.53
CA ARG A 126 12.19 -8.49 9.92
C ARG A 126 12.41 -7.24 9.09
N PHE A 127 11.39 -6.86 8.32
CA PHE A 127 11.39 -5.61 7.57
C PHE A 127 10.71 -4.52 8.39
N VAL A 128 11.36 -3.37 8.52
CA VAL A 128 10.84 -2.19 9.22
C VAL A 128 10.59 -1.10 8.19
N PHE A 129 9.37 -0.58 8.17
CA PHE A 129 8.93 0.44 7.23
C PHE A 129 8.60 1.74 7.97
N THR A 130 8.94 2.88 7.39
CA THR A 130 8.64 4.21 7.94
C THR A 130 7.23 4.68 7.62
N ASN A 131 6.61 4.13 6.56
CA ASN A 131 5.26 4.46 6.13
C ASN A 131 4.58 3.27 5.44
N LEU A 132 3.26 3.32 5.35
CA LEU A 132 2.45 2.25 4.76
C LEU A 132 2.63 2.15 3.24
N PHE A 133 2.85 3.27 2.55
CA PHE A 133 3.10 3.27 1.10
C PHE A 133 4.32 2.42 0.75
N SER A 134 5.45 2.61 1.45
CA SER A 134 6.67 1.82 1.24
C SER A 134 6.46 0.33 1.47
N PHE A 135 5.70 -0.03 2.52
CA PHE A 135 5.34 -1.43 2.77
C PHE A 135 4.56 -2.03 1.60
N LEU A 136 3.48 -1.37 1.16
CA LEU A 136 2.63 -1.86 0.07
C LEU A 136 3.39 -1.95 -1.26
N GLN A 137 4.30 -1.03 -1.51
CA GLN A 137 5.12 -1.03 -2.72
C GLN A 137 6.13 -2.18 -2.72
N VAL A 138 6.82 -2.41 -1.61
CA VAL A 138 7.75 -3.54 -1.48
C VAL A 138 7.01 -4.87 -1.59
N ASP A 139 5.83 -5.00 -0.98
CA ASP A 139 5.00 -6.20 -1.09
C ASP A 139 4.60 -6.49 -2.54
N LEU A 140 4.13 -5.47 -3.27
CA LEU A 140 3.82 -5.58 -4.70
C LEU A 140 5.03 -6.08 -5.50
N TYR A 141 6.20 -5.48 -5.32
CA TYR A 141 7.39 -5.86 -6.09
C TYR A 141 7.91 -7.24 -5.73
N ARG A 142 7.89 -7.62 -4.46
CA ARG A 142 8.23 -8.99 -4.05
C ARG A 142 7.27 -10.01 -4.65
N GLY A 143 5.98 -9.69 -4.71
CA GLY A 143 5.00 -10.50 -5.42
C GLY A 143 5.38 -10.69 -6.90
N LEU A 144 5.72 -9.62 -7.60
CA LEU A 144 6.14 -9.69 -9.01
C LEU A 144 7.43 -10.50 -9.20
N MET A 145 8.40 -10.38 -8.29
CA MET A 145 9.67 -11.14 -8.35
C MET A 145 9.45 -12.65 -8.27
N ILE A 146 8.44 -13.10 -7.54
CA ILE A 146 8.09 -14.54 -7.45
C ILE A 146 6.99 -14.96 -8.44
N GLY A 147 6.61 -14.07 -9.37
CA GLY A 147 5.65 -14.35 -10.42
C GLY A 147 4.18 -14.09 -10.04
N HIS A 148 3.92 -13.53 -8.86
CA HIS A 148 2.58 -13.14 -8.43
C HIS A 148 2.28 -11.74 -8.94
N ALA A 149 1.32 -11.60 -9.84
CA ALA A 149 0.92 -10.31 -10.38
C ALA A 149 -0.59 -10.09 -10.23
N PRO A 150 -1.05 -8.87 -9.94
CA PRO A 150 -2.46 -8.53 -10.02
C PRO A 150 -2.93 -8.60 -11.46
N LYS A 151 -4.02 -9.31 -11.71
CA LYS A 151 -4.64 -9.47 -13.03
C LYS A 151 -6.13 -9.19 -12.95
N LYS A 152 -6.68 -8.55 -13.99
CA LYS A 152 -8.10 -8.28 -14.07
C LYS A 152 -8.87 -9.49 -14.61
N CYS A 153 -9.88 -9.92 -13.89
CA CYS A 153 -10.76 -11.00 -14.33
C CYS A 153 -11.57 -10.57 -15.54
N GLN A 154 -11.52 -11.34 -16.63
CA GLN A 154 -12.26 -11.02 -17.85
C GLN A 154 -13.77 -11.16 -17.69
N ASN A 155 -14.26 -11.93 -16.72
CA ASN A 155 -15.68 -12.13 -16.47
C ASN A 155 -16.28 -11.04 -15.56
N CYS A 156 -15.71 -10.85 -14.35
CA CYS A 156 -16.29 -9.94 -13.36
C CYS A 156 -15.61 -8.57 -13.27
N GLY A 157 -14.51 -8.34 -14.00
CA GLY A 157 -13.75 -7.08 -14.02
C GLY A 157 -12.98 -6.76 -12.73
N LYS A 158 -13.04 -7.61 -11.70
CA LYS A 158 -12.30 -7.44 -10.43
C LYS A 158 -10.87 -7.92 -10.56
N TYR A 159 -9.97 -7.32 -9.81
CA TYR A 159 -8.60 -7.79 -9.71
C TYR A 159 -8.49 -9.04 -8.84
N PHE A 160 -7.60 -9.93 -9.22
CA PHE A 160 -7.21 -11.11 -8.45
C PHE A 160 -5.69 -11.30 -8.57
N LEU A 161 -5.10 -11.96 -7.59
CA LEU A 161 -3.68 -12.28 -7.59
C LEU A 161 -3.44 -13.55 -8.42
N LEU A 162 -2.51 -13.46 -9.37
CA LEU A 162 -2.09 -14.61 -10.17
C LEU A 162 -1.00 -15.36 -9.38
N GLU A 163 -1.37 -16.47 -8.76
CA GLU A 163 -0.44 -17.29 -7.94
C GLU A 163 0.19 -18.44 -8.74
N LYS A 164 -0.58 -19.02 -9.65
CA LYS A 164 -0.17 -20.16 -10.49
C LYS A 164 -0.84 -20.08 -11.85
N GLY A 165 -0.13 -20.50 -12.89
CA GLY A 165 -0.70 -20.63 -14.23
C GLY A 165 -0.87 -19.27 -14.94
N TYR A 166 0.16 -18.80 -15.59
CA TYR A 166 0.23 -17.51 -16.30
C TYR A 166 -0.88 -17.26 -17.34
N HIS A 167 -1.63 -18.29 -17.72
CA HIS A 167 -2.72 -18.21 -18.70
C HIS A 167 -4.10 -18.04 -18.07
N VAL A 168 -4.21 -17.99 -16.73
CA VAL A 168 -5.49 -17.82 -16.05
C VAL A 168 -6.05 -16.42 -16.33
N SER A 169 -7.26 -16.37 -16.91
CA SER A 169 -7.96 -15.11 -17.24
C SER A 169 -9.15 -14.82 -16.34
N TYR A 170 -9.49 -15.74 -15.44
CA TYR A 170 -10.67 -15.68 -14.60
C TYR A 170 -10.31 -15.90 -13.14
N CYS A 171 -10.97 -15.15 -12.26
CA CYS A 171 -10.83 -15.33 -10.81
C CYS A 171 -11.73 -16.49 -10.32
N THR A 172 -11.51 -16.89 -9.06
CA THR A 172 -12.34 -17.93 -8.40
C THR A 172 -13.62 -17.39 -7.77
N ASN A 173 -13.91 -16.09 -7.94
CA ASN A 173 -15.11 -15.46 -7.38
C ASN A 173 -16.34 -15.76 -8.26
N ILE A 174 -17.51 -15.78 -7.62
CA ILE A 174 -18.79 -15.86 -8.34
C ILE A 174 -19.01 -14.53 -9.06
N ALA A 175 -19.27 -14.58 -10.35
CA ALA A 175 -19.54 -13.37 -11.13
C ALA A 175 -20.92 -12.76 -10.80
N PRO A 176 -21.12 -11.46 -11.01
CA PRO A 176 -22.42 -10.83 -10.84
C PRO A 176 -23.47 -11.50 -11.73
N GLY A 177 -24.56 -12.00 -11.11
CA GLY A 177 -25.64 -12.70 -11.81
C GLY A 177 -25.48 -14.22 -11.91
N GLU A 178 -24.37 -14.79 -11.44
CA GLU A 178 -24.14 -16.24 -11.39
C GLU A 178 -24.36 -16.77 -9.97
N THR A 179 -24.80 -18.02 -9.85
CA THR A 179 -25.04 -18.71 -8.56
C THR A 179 -23.93 -19.70 -8.23
N THR A 180 -23.07 -20.03 -9.19
CA THR A 180 -21.96 -20.98 -9.03
C THR A 180 -20.68 -20.43 -9.65
N ARG A 181 -19.53 -20.93 -9.20
CA ARG A 181 -18.24 -20.64 -9.84
C ARG A 181 -18.22 -21.21 -11.25
N THR A 182 -17.79 -20.40 -12.20
CA THR A 182 -17.50 -20.85 -13.57
C THR A 182 -16.17 -21.57 -13.63
#